data_303f12f6a8bc925fde5159adf27ed43a
#
_entry.id   303f12f6a8bc925fde5159adf27ed43a
#
_cell.length_a   1.000
_cell.length_b   1.000
_cell.length_c   1.000
_cell.angle_alpha   90.00
_cell.angle_beta   90.00
_cell.angle_gamma   90.00
#
_symmetry.space_group_name_H-M   'P 1'
#
loop_
_entity.id
_entity.type
_entity.pdbx_description
1 polymer ?
#
loop_
_entity_poly.entity_id
_entity_poly.type
_entity_poly.pdbx_seq_one_letter_code
_entity_poly.pdbx_strand_id
1 'polypeptide(L)'
;MSRDGVDRRTFLQAAGGAAAAASIAGCPMSGNGNGDGTANGTDTGNGDGGGDDGGTLVYARGDHPENYDPQQTTSGEVAKVTNQIFDTLIQFKAGSGGELQAGLASDWSLEGQTATLQLKEGIQFHSGEEFTASDFRATFRRFTDPDYEYYLGDDTRSGYGPFTLGNWIESVDDSNDYELTIELTQEYAPFLRNLAMFAAAVLSKTQIEDLGGDQAALGTEPVGTGPFQWDQIDNSNQRVRLQANGDFWGPGPQVEAVIFKTIKENSTRVQDVINGDSHVTDNLDSDGFNQADDSDTAVLVRKDGINQGYMAMNMARKEEFRDRNVRLAVSYAVNTEAIVNQIYQGFAVQSSQPTPPDVLGHNDDLDPYPTDKDEARSLLEEAGYGDGFEFELATFSNPRGYNPSPVQTANQVKSDLEEIGLTVNINQFSDFGPYLDYTDAGNHDACFLGWYTDNADPDNFLYVLCDPKVELDAVPEDQDWVSFDTEGYSTLNVSGWANTDFMEMVREAQRTYDQDQRETMYKDANKLVHDEAPWVFVDYAETLRAIHESVAEDSYQITSVGGPYLNTVRIQ
;
A
#
# COMPACT_ATOMS: atom_id res chain seq x y z
N MET A 1 -0.40 30.73 -4.35
CA MET A 1 0.47 29.67 -4.92
C MET A 1 -0.43 28.45 -5.01
N SER A 2 -0.62 27.91 -6.20
CA SER A 2 -1.48 26.74 -6.45
C SER A 2 -0.88 25.56 -5.70
N ARG A 3 -1.59 25.02 -4.69
CA ARG A 3 -1.27 23.73 -4.10
C ARG A 3 -1.77 22.69 -5.09
N ASP A 4 -0.87 22.06 -5.81
CA ASP A 4 -1.19 20.90 -6.63
C ASP A 4 -1.57 19.76 -5.69
N GLY A 5 -2.87 19.52 -5.55
CA GLY A 5 -3.39 18.37 -4.84
C GLY A 5 -2.95 17.09 -5.55
N VAL A 6 -2.41 16.14 -4.80
CA VAL A 6 -2.09 14.80 -5.32
C VAL A 6 -3.41 14.16 -5.73
N ASP A 7 -3.59 13.90 -7.02
CA ASP A 7 -4.78 13.21 -7.50
C ASP A 7 -4.74 11.70 -7.15
N ARG A 8 -5.89 11.06 -7.17
CA ARG A 8 -6.04 9.65 -6.81
C ARG A 8 -5.22 8.72 -7.70
N ARG A 9 -5.02 9.07 -8.96
CA ARG A 9 -4.24 8.28 -9.91
C ARG A 9 -2.78 8.26 -9.50
N THR A 10 -2.23 9.40 -9.14
CA THR A 10 -0.88 9.53 -8.63
C THR A 10 -0.73 8.80 -7.30
N PHE A 11 -1.72 8.90 -6.41
CA PHE A 11 -1.68 8.30 -5.08
C PHE A 11 -2.05 6.80 -5.08
N LEU A 12 -3.07 6.36 -5.84
CA LEU A 12 -3.45 4.94 -5.94
C LEU A 12 -2.59 4.12 -6.91
N GLN A 13 -1.93 4.75 -7.86
CA GLN A 13 -0.79 4.13 -8.53
C GLN A 13 0.34 3.88 -7.51
N ALA A 14 0.36 4.70 -6.45
CA ALA A 14 1.25 4.56 -5.32
C ALA A 14 0.90 3.35 -4.43
N ALA A 15 -0.33 3.23 -4.00
CA ALA A 15 -0.76 2.23 -3.02
C ALA A 15 -1.20 0.88 -3.63
N GLY A 16 -1.59 0.87 -4.90
CA GLY A 16 -2.16 -0.29 -5.60
C GLY A 16 -1.33 -0.84 -6.75
N GLY A 17 -0.04 -0.53 -6.80
CA GLY A 17 0.84 -0.91 -7.90
C GLY A 17 0.90 -2.40 -8.14
N ALA A 18 0.35 -2.79 -9.22
CA ALA A 18 0.69 -3.83 -10.17
C ALA A 18 -0.52 -4.61 -10.67
N ALA A 19 -1.17 -4.10 -11.68
CA ALA A 19 -1.75 -4.98 -12.69
C ALA A 19 -1.40 -4.37 -14.06
N ALA A 20 -0.35 -4.92 -14.65
CA ALA A 20 0.10 -4.54 -15.97
C ALA A 20 -0.99 -4.73 -17.01
N ALA A 21 -1.24 -3.71 -17.81
CA ALA A 21 -2.00 -3.82 -19.04
C ALA A 21 -1.17 -4.62 -20.07
N ALA A 22 -1.51 -5.89 -20.27
CA ALA A 22 -1.01 -6.63 -21.41
C ALA A 22 -1.96 -6.39 -22.60
N SER A 23 -1.54 -5.55 -23.54
CA SER A 23 -2.18 -5.41 -24.85
C SER A 23 -1.95 -6.67 -25.67
N ILE A 24 -3.02 -7.40 -25.95
CA ILE A 24 -3.04 -8.53 -26.90
C ILE A 24 -3.12 -7.95 -28.31
N ALA A 25 -2.01 -7.97 -29.04
CA ALA A 25 -2.03 -7.88 -30.49
C ALA A 25 -1.87 -9.29 -31.04
N GLY A 26 -2.96 -9.82 -31.59
CA GLY A 26 -2.94 -11.07 -32.32
C GLY A 26 -2.29 -10.92 -33.69
N CYS A 27 -1.55 -11.93 -34.11
CA CYS A 27 -1.31 -12.22 -35.53
C CYS A 27 -1.09 -13.74 -35.75
N PRO A 28 -1.40 -14.24 -36.96
CA PRO A 28 -1.73 -15.63 -37.17
C PRO A 28 -0.59 -16.53 -37.66
N MET A 29 -0.87 -17.83 -37.57
CA MET A 29 -0.08 -18.97 -38.00
C MET A 29 0.64 -18.84 -39.35
N SER A 30 1.79 -19.48 -39.47
CA SER A 30 2.01 -20.55 -40.47
C SER A 30 3.38 -21.21 -40.34
N GLY A 31 3.45 -22.57 -40.40
CA GLY A 31 4.47 -23.27 -41.17
C GLY A 31 5.54 -24.07 -40.43
N ASN A 32 5.26 -25.28 -40.16
CA ASN A 32 6.03 -26.53 -40.31
C ASN A 32 7.56 -26.50 -40.55
N GLY A 33 8.32 -27.27 -39.76
CA GLY A 33 9.70 -27.65 -40.07
C GLY A 33 10.35 -28.53 -39.00
N ASN A 34 10.37 -29.82 -39.23
CA ASN A 34 11.09 -30.86 -38.49
C ASN A 34 12.61 -30.62 -38.45
N GLY A 35 13.27 -30.92 -37.32
CA GLY A 35 14.72 -30.95 -37.21
C GLY A 35 15.18 -31.55 -35.87
N ASP A 36 15.46 -32.83 -35.91
CA ASP A 36 16.08 -33.67 -34.89
C ASP A 36 17.48 -33.16 -34.48
N GLY A 37 17.84 -33.23 -33.19
CA GLY A 37 19.19 -32.88 -32.77
C GLY A 37 19.41 -32.98 -31.24
N THR A 38 19.61 -34.20 -30.77
CA THR A 38 20.16 -34.52 -29.44
C THR A 38 21.48 -33.84 -29.15
N ALA A 39 21.60 -33.18 -28.00
CA ALA A 39 22.87 -33.07 -27.28
C ALA A 39 22.63 -32.97 -25.78
N ASN A 40 23.00 -34.01 -25.12
CA ASN A 40 23.17 -34.21 -23.69
C ASN A 40 24.31 -33.34 -23.17
N GLY A 41 24.09 -32.59 -22.09
CA GLY A 41 25.10 -31.84 -21.37
C GLY A 41 24.76 -31.81 -19.90
N THR A 42 25.02 -32.92 -19.21
CA THR A 42 25.08 -32.97 -17.76
C THR A 42 26.30 -32.18 -17.31
N ASP A 43 26.11 -31.03 -16.67
CA ASP A 43 27.15 -30.40 -15.87
C ASP A 43 26.86 -30.71 -14.40
N THR A 44 27.53 -31.73 -13.91
CA THR A 44 27.63 -32.10 -12.51
C THR A 44 28.86 -31.34 -11.95
N GLY A 45 28.64 -30.14 -11.47
CA GLY A 45 29.61 -29.43 -10.62
C GLY A 45 29.53 -29.93 -9.19
N ASN A 46 30.38 -30.90 -8.88
CA ASN A 46 30.63 -31.37 -7.53
C ASN A 46 31.57 -30.34 -6.84
N GLY A 47 31.14 -29.75 -5.75
CA GLY A 47 31.96 -28.87 -4.90
C GLY A 47 31.65 -29.16 -3.44
N ASP A 48 32.44 -30.06 -2.91
CA ASP A 48 32.54 -30.43 -1.50
C ASP A 48 33.13 -29.28 -0.67
N GLY A 49 32.58 -28.98 0.50
CA GLY A 49 33.13 -28.02 1.46
C GLY A 49 32.14 -27.65 2.54
N GLY A 50 32.07 -28.44 3.63
CA GLY A 50 31.24 -28.15 4.79
C GLY A 50 31.59 -26.83 5.46
N GLY A 51 30.69 -25.94 5.47
CA GLY A 51 30.49 -24.75 6.24
C GLY A 51 28.99 -24.56 6.29
N ASP A 52 28.49 -23.97 7.34
CA ASP A 52 27.08 -23.62 7.52
C ASP A 52 26.70 -22.58 6.44
N ASP A 53 26.57 -23.02 5.19
CA ASP A 53 26.38 -22.18 4.02
C ASP A 53 24.91 -21.78 3.96
N GLY A 54 24.60 -20.57 4.40
CA GLY A 54 23.30 -19.96 4.27
C GLY A 54 22.88 -19.87 2.79
N GLY A 55 22.02 -20.79 2.33
CA GLY A 55 21.63 -20.96 0.94
C GLY A 55 21.08 -19.71 0.25
N THR A 56 20.55 -19.85 -0.95
CA THR A 56 19.88 -18.77 -1.70
C THR A 56 18.39 -18.78 -1.43
N LEU A 57 17.83 -17.68 -0.89
CA LEU A 57 16.40 -17.48 -0.74
C LEU A 57 15.78 -17.08 -2.09
N VAL A 58 14.76 -17.80 -2.54
CA VAL A 58 13.99 -17.47 -3.74
C VAL A 58 12.62 -16.95 -3.35
N TYR A 59 12.33 -15.70 -3.71
CA TYR A 59 11.04 -15.04 -3.50
C TYR A 59 10.29 -14.93 -4.83
N ALA A 60 9.18 -15.65 -4.98
CA ALA A 60 8.33 -15.58 -6.16
C ALA A 60 7.37 -14.38 -6.05
N ARG A 61 7.33 -13.54 -7.08
CA ARG A 61 6.48 -12.34 -7.14
C ARG A 61 5.72 -12.22 -8.47
N GLY A 62 4.71 -11.34 -8.52
CA GLY A 62 3.80 -11.24 -9.66
C GLY A 62 4.29 -10.39 -10.83
N ASP A 63 5.20 -9.44 -10.61
CA ASP A 63 5.65 -8.50 -11.64
C ASP A 63 7.17 -8.30 -11.63
N HIS A 64 7.71 -7.79 -12.77
CA HIS A 64 9.14 -7.57 -12.99
C HIS A 64 9.42 -6.11 -13.35
N PRO A 65 9.54 -5.21 -12.38
CA PRO A 65 10.01 -3.85 -12.63
C PRO A 65 11.44 -3.83 -13.20
N GLU A 66 11.70 -2.86 -14.07
CA GLU A 66 13.02 -2.68 -14.69
C GLU A 66 13.86 -1.58 -14.01
N ASN A 67 13.24 -0.79 -13.12
CA ASN A 67 13.86 0.31 -12.40
C ASN A 67 13.61 0.15 -10.90
N TYR A 68 14.68 0.20 -10.09
CA TYR A 68 14.67 0.01 -8.64
C TYR A 68 15.09 1.28 -7.88
N ASP A 69 14.76 2.44 -8.41
CA ASP A 69 14.87 3.70 -7.69
C ASP A 69 13.63 3.93 -6.80
N PRO A 70 13.78 3.98 -5.47
CA PRO A 70 12.62 4.14 -4.56
C PRO A 70 11.89 5.48 -4.73
N GLN A 71 12.53 6.47 -5.35
CA GLN A 71 11.93 7.79 -5.58
C GLN A 71 11.18 7.91 -6.91
N GLN A 72 11.34 6.96 -7.84
CA GLN A 72 10.67 6.98 -9.15
C GLN A 72 9.40 6.12 -9.21
N THR A 73 9.05 5.45 -8.12
CA THR A 73 7.99 4.47 -8.13
C THR A 73 7.14 4.55 -6.86
N THR A 74 5.95 4.00 -6.98
CA THR A 74 5.03 3.73 -5.89
C THR A 74 4.71 2.24 -5.81
N SER A 75 5.40 1.42 -6.63
CA SER A 75 5.16 0.00 -6.76
C SER A 75 5.68 -0.79 -5.57
N GLY A 76 4.81 -1.56 -4.91
CA GLY A 76 5.19 -2.53 -3.88
C GLY A 76 6.13 -3.62 -4.40
N GLU A 77 6.12 -3.93 -5.71
CA GLU A 77 7.05 -4.89 -6.31
C GLU A 77 8.49 -4.37 -6.37
N VAL A 78 8.66 -3.06 -6.50
CA VAL A 78 9.97 -2.41 -6.35
C VAL A 78 10.35 -2.36 -4.87
N ALA A 79 9.43 -1.95 -3.99
CA ALA A 79 9.67 -1.86 -2.55
C ALA A 79 10.19 -3.17 -1.95
N LYS A 80 9.68 -4.35 -2.39
CA LYS A 80 10.18 -5.66 -1.95
C LYS A 80 11.68 -5.84 -2.16
N VAL A 81 12.22 -5.31 -3.24
CA VAL A 81 13.65 -5.38 -3.58
C VAL A 81 14.44 -4.26 -2.90
N THR A 82 13.94 -3.03 -2.97
CA THR A 82 14.64 -1.85 -2.45
C THR A 82 14.75 -1.86 -0.94
N ASN A 83 13.78 -2.44 -0.21
CA ASN A 83 13.85 -2.67 1.24
C ASN A 83 14.97 -3.64 1.67
N GLN A 84 15.58 -4.37 0.73
CA GLN A 84 16.76 -5.19 1.02
C GLN A 84 18.07 -4.41 0.79
N ILE A 85 18.01 -3.36 -0.04
CA ILE A 85 19.19 -2.60 -0.49
C ILE A 85 19.39 -1.34 0.33
N PHE A 86 18.30 -0.65 0.64
CA PHE A 86 18.31 0.64 1.33
C PHE A 86 17.75 0.50 2.74
N ASP A 87 18.19 1.40 3.61
CA ASP A 87 17.57 1.65 4.90
C ASP A 87 16.92 3.05 4.94
N THR A 88 15.97 3.21 5.82
CA THR A 88 15.33 4.48 6.17
C THR A 88 15.88 5.00 7.51
N LEU A 89 15.65 6.28 7.81
CA LEU A 89 16.05 6.85 9.12
C LEU A 89 15.35 6.14 10.28
N ILE A 90 14.07 5.87 10.13
CA ILE A 90 13.21 5.12 11.06
C ILE A 90 12.62 3.95 10.28
N GLN A 91 12.39 2.81 10.89
CA GLN A 91 11.85 1.63 10.22
C GLN A 91 10.58 1.13 10.90
N PHE A 92 9.72 0.44 10.16
CA PHE A 92 8.67 -0.37 10.75
C PHE A 92 9.26 -1.67 11.29
N LYS A 93 8.86 -2.03 12.50
CA LYS A 93 9.32 -3.26 13.15
C LYS A 93 8.66 -4.48 12.49
N ALA A 94 9.48 -5.44 12.07
CA ALA A 94 8.99 -6.69 11.51
C ALA A 94 8.02 -7.40 12.46
N GLY A 95 6.95 -7.97 11.92
CA GLY A 95 5.95 -8.68 12.69
C GLY A 95 5.01 -7.81 13.54
N SER A 96 5.16 -6.47 13.51
CA SER A 96 4.26 -5.55 14.22
C SER A 96 3.13 -5.04 13.31
N GLY A 97 2.14 -4.33 13.89
CA GLY A 97 1.11 -3.56 13.20
C GLY A 97 1.56 -2.13 12.85
N GLY A 98 2.83 -1.93 12.47
CA GLY A 98 3.38 -0.60 12.15
C GLY A 98 4.08 0.10 13.32
N GLU A 99 4.55 -0.64 14.34
CA GLU A 99 5.41 -0.12 15.40
C GLU A 99 6.73 0.40 14.80
N LEU A 100 7.17 1.59 15.20
CA LEU A 100 8.43 2.17 14.75
C LEU A 100 9.63 1.62 15.53
N GLN A 101 10.74 1.45 14.85
CA GLN A 101 12.03 1.08 15.43
C GLN A 101 13.17 1.88 14.81
N ALA A 102 14.33 1.84 15.44
CA ALA A 102 15.54 2.48 14.97
C ALA A 102 16.02 1.89 13.64
N GLY A 103 16.08 2.74 12.61
CA GLY A 103 16.75 2.50 11.33
C GLY A 103 18.16 3.06 11.34
N LEU A 104 18.49 3.96 10.42
CA LEU A 104 19.76 4.70 10.40
C LEU A 104 19.87 5.72 11.54
N ALA A 105 18.73 6.20 12.06
CA ALA A 105 18.70 6.96 13.30
C ALA A 105 18.63 6.01 14.51
N SER A 106 19.37 6.34 15.57
CA SER A 106 19.38 5.61 16.85
C SER A 106 18.34 6.14 17.82
N ASP A 107 17.99 7.42 17.72
CA ASP A 107 17.01 8.12 18.55
C ASP A 107 16.43 9.30 17.78
N TRP A 108 15.21 9.73 18.15
CA TRP A 108 14.53 10.86 17.53
C TRP A 108 13.53 11.53 18.46
N SER A 109 13.27 12.80 18.20
CA SER A 109 12.17 13.57 18.80
C SER A 109 11.46 14.40 17.74
N LEU A 110 10.19 14.74 18.01
CA LEU A 110 9.39 15.67 17.21
C LEU A 110 8.68 16.60 18.17
N GLU A 111 9.08 17.87 18.17
CA GLU A 111 8.54 18.90 19.06
C GLU A 111 8.19 20.16 18.25
N GLY A 112 6.93 20.59 18.30
CA GLY A 112 6.45 21.66 17.44
C GLY A 112 6.67 21.32 15.97
N GLN A 113 7.38 22.16 15.25
CA GLN A 113 7.72 21.96 13.83
C GLN A 113 9.14 21.38 13.63
N THR A 114 9.81 20.96 14.69
CA THR A 114 11.20 20.50 14.61
C THR A 114 11.32 19.00 14.91
N ALA A 115 11.83 18.24 13.98
CA ALA A 115 12.26 16.85 14.20
C ALA A 115 13.79 16.81 14.33
N THR A 116 14.29 16.20 15.43
CA THR A 116 15.72 15.99 15.66
C THR A 116 16.00 14.49 15.68
N LEU A 117 16.98 14.04 14.90
CA LEU A 117 17.36 12.64 14.80
C LEU A 117 18.85 12.46 15.09
N GLN A 118 19.18 11.53 15.98
CA GLN A 118 20.57 11.13 16.24
C GLN A 118 20.90 9.97 15.31
N LEU A 119 21.85 10.16 14.40
CA LEU A 119 22.26 9.15 13.43
C LEU A 119 23.28 8.18 14.03
N LYS A 120 23.27 6.94 13.54
CA LYS A 120 24.27 5.93 13.91
C LYS A 120 25.57 6.24 13.19
N GLU A 121 26.69 6.13 13.90
CA GLU A 121 28.04 6.31 13.35
C GLU A 121 28.58 5.02 12.73
N GLY A 122 29.47 5.12 11.73
CA GLY A 122 30.20 3.99 11.15
C GLY A 122 29.40 3.10 10.22
N ILE A 123 28.17 3.48 9.86
CA ILE A 123 27.40 2.77 8.83
C ILE A 123 27.98 3.11 7.46
N GLN A 124 28.18 2.08 6.62
CA GLN A 124 28.71 2.26 5.28
C GLN A 124 27.67 1.90 4.21
N PHE A 125 27.67 2.66 3.13
CA PHE A 125 27.02 2.24 1.89
C PHE A 125 27.77 1.05 1.27
N HIS A 126 27.11 0.33 0.37
CA HIS A 126 27.70 -0.80 -0.35
C HIS A 126 28.94 -0.40 -1.17
N SER A 127 29.09 0.87 -1.52
CA SER A 127 30.25 1.47 -2.17
C SER A 127 31.44 1.69 -1.23
N GLY A 128 31.23 1.63 0.09
CA GLY A 128 32.23 1.80 1.14
C GLY A 128 32.34 3.20 1.73
N GLU A 129 31.54 4.17 1.26
CA GLU A 129 31.45 5.49 1.89
C GLU A 129 30.61 5.41 3.16
N GLU A 130 30.97 6.24 4.14
CA GLU A 130 30.24 6.34 5.39
C GLU A 130 28.96 7.17 5.21
N PHE A 131 27.84 6.67 5.77
CA PHE A 131 26.56 7.38 5.84
C PHE A 131 26.65 8.56 6.81
N THR A 132 26.13 9.73 6.39
CA THR A 132 26.04 10.95 7.19
C THR A 132 24.72 11.70 6.95
N ALA A 133 24.46 12.75 7.74
CA ALA A 133 23.30 13.62 7.57
C ALA A 133 23.20 14.24 6.17
N SER A 134 24.35 14.45 5.49
CA SER A 134 24.38 15.01 4.14
C SER A 134 23.75 14.09 3.08
N ASP A 135 23.70 12.78 3.31
CA ASP A 135 23.07 11.82 2.41
C ASP A 135 21.53 11.95 2.46
N PHE A 136 20.97 12.10 3.66
CA PHE A 136 19.54 12.36 3.78
C PHE A 136 19.16 13.69 3.14
N ARG A 137 19.95 14.75 3.36
CA ARG A 137 19.67 16.04 2.71
C ARG A 137 19.73 15.95 1.19
N ALA A 138 20.70 15.22 0.63
CA ALA A 138 20.79 14.98 -0.81
C ALA A 138 19.56 14.17 -1.31
N THR A 139 19.17 13.13 -0.57
CA THR A 139 17.97 12.33 -0.81
C THR A 139 16.70 13.19 -0.86
N PHE A 140 16.50 14.03 0.17
CA PHE A 140 15.36 14.95 0.24
C PHE A 140 15.33 15.91 -0.94
N ARG A 141 16.47 16.60 -1.21
CA ARG A 141 16.55 17.58 -2.30
C ARG A 141 16.37 16.96 -3.68
N ARG A 142 16.94 15.78 -3.92
CA ARG A 142 16.74 15.05 -5.18
C ARG A 142 15.26 14.74 -5.45
N PHE A 143 14.52 14.46 -4.40
CA PHE A 143 13.12 14.05 -4.48
C PHE A 143 12.13 15.22 -4.57
N THR A 144 12.47 16.37 -3.98
CA THR A 144 11.47 17.42 -3.71
C THR A 144 11.87 18.84 -4.07
N ASP A 145 13.17 19.14 -4.29
CA ASP A 145 13.69 20.50 -4.44
C ASP A 145 14.02 20.82 -5.92
N PRO A 146 13.14 21.58 -6.65
CA PRO A 146 13.39 21.93 -8.04
C PRO A 146 14.65 22.78 -8.28
N ASP A 147 15.19 23.42 -7.25
CA ASP A 147 16.42 24.20 -7.33
C ASP A 147 17.69 23.37 -7.09
N TYR A 148 17.54 22.07 -6.82
CA TYR A 148 18.66 21.16 -6.66
C TYR A 148 19.19 20.70 -8.01
N GLU A 149 20.51 20.76 -8.23
CA GLU A 149 21.16 20.39 -9.49
C GLU A 149 20.80 18.96 -9.95
N TYR A 150 20.54 18.06 -9.00
CA TYR A 150 20.22 16.65 -9.22
C TYR A 150 18.76 16.33 -8.96
N TYR A 151 17.86 17.32 -9.01
CA TYR A 151 16.43 17.10 -8.85
C TYR A 151 15.91 16.13 -9.90
N LEU A 152 15.14 15.14 -9.46
CA LEU A 152 14.64 14.08 -10.33
C LEU A 152 13.63 14.57 -11.38
N GLY A 153 12.96 15.70 -11.12
CA GLY A 153 11.94 16.28 -11.99
C GLY A 153 10.53 15.79 -11.67
N ASP A 154 9.54 16.67 -11.84
CA ASP A 154 8.13 16.35 -11.53
C ASP A 154 7.56 15.23 -12.40
N ASP A 155 8.03 15.09 -13.64
CA ASP A 155 7.58 14.05 -14.57
C ASP A 155 8.21 12.67 -14.29
N THR A 156 9.29 12.62 -13.51
CA THR A 156 10.07 11.39 -13.25
C THR A 156 9.88 10.88 -11.83
N ARG A 157 9.79 11.79 -10.84
CA ARG A 157 9.55 11.42 -9.46
C ARG A 157 8.16 10.84 -9.24
N SER A 158 8.06 9.93 -8.30
CA SER A 158 6.75 9.37 -7.92
C SER A 158 5.91 10.38 -7.13
N GLY A 159 4.60 10.11 -7.03
CA GLY A 159 3.67 10.88 -6.20
C GLY A 159 4.03 10.87 -4.70
N TYR A 160 4.88 9.94 -4.27
CA TYR A 160 5.37 9.92 -2.88
C TYR A 160 6.31 11.07 -2.54
N GLY A 161 6.92 11.75 -3.51
CA GLY A 161 7.78 12.90 -3.23
C GLY A 161 7.09 13.96 -2.38
N PRO A 162 6.00 14.60 -2.87
CA PRO A 162 5.20 15.54 -2.09
C PRO A 162 4.59 14.90 -0.84
N PHE A 163 4.02 13.71 -0.95
CA PHE A 163 3.29 13.05 0.13
C PHE A 163 4.19 12.69 1.31
N THR A 164 5.35 12.10 1.04
CA THR A 164 6.23 11.57 2.10
C THR A 164 7.05 12.66 2.76
N LEU A 165 7.66 13.54 1.97
CA LEU A 165 8.62 14.54 2.42
C LEU A 165 8.28 15.97 1.99
N GLY A 166 7.94 16.18 0.73
CA GLY A 166 7.91 17.50 0.09
C GLY A 166 6.88 18.47 0.64
N ASN A 167 5.71 18.01 1.07
CA ASN A 167 4.68 18.88 1.65
C ASN A 167 4.99 19.26 3.11
N TRP A 168 5.85 18.51 3.76
CA TRP A 168 6.06 18.57 5.20
C TRP A 168 7.39 19.20 5.60
N ILE A 169 8.46 19.03 4.82
CA ILE A 169 9.79 19.54 5.14
C ILE A 169 9.98 20.93 4.54
N GLU A 170 10.26 21.91 5.40
CA GLU A 170 10.68 23.26 5.02
C GLU A 170 12.19 23.31 4.80
N SER A 171 12.96 22.75 5.73
CA SER A 171 14.42 22.72 5.64
C SER A 171 15.05 21.55 6.38
N VAL A 172 16.27 21.21 5.98
CA VAL A 172 17.10 20.17 6.58
C VAL A 172 18.46 20.76 6.93
N ASP A 173 18.86 20.70 8.22
CA ASP A 173 20.19 21.06 8.70
C ASP A 173 21.05 19.80 8.87
N ASP A 174 22.10 19.68 8.07
CA ASP A 174 23.11 18.65 8.05
C ASP A 174 24.49 19.16 8.48
N SER A 175 24.55 20.22 9.27
CA SER A 175 25.81 20.85 9.74
C SER A 175 26.62 19.96 10.69
N ASN A 176 25.99 18.93 11.27
CA ASN A 176 26.62 17.86 12.05
C ASN A 176 26.45 16.52 11.29
N ASP A 177 27.52 15.78 11.09
CA ASP A 177 27.50 14.53 10.31
C ASP A 177 26.55 13.48 10.90
N TYR A 178 26.31 13.49 12.23
CA TYR A 178 25.51 12.47 12.93
C TYR A 178 24.32 13.04 13.71
N GLU A 179 23.95 14.27 13.44
CA GLU A 179 22.72 14.87 13.95
C GLU A 179 21.97 15.55 12.81
N LEU A 180 20.73 15.18 12.62
CA LEU A 180 19.87 15.74 11.58
C LEU A 180 18.75 16.54 12.25
N THR A 181 18.62 17.81 11.88
CA THR A 181 17.48 18.64 12.28
C THR A 181 16.62 18.96 11.06
N ILE A 182 15.34 18.65 11.15
CA ILE A 182 14.36 18.86 10.08
C ILE A 182 13.31 19.83 10.59
N GLU A 183 13.19 20.98 9.93
CA GLU A 183 12.10 21.93 10.18
C GLU A 183 10.93 21.59 9.26
N LEU A 184 9.72 21.50 9.85
CA LEU A 184 8.49 21.20 9.14
C LEU A 184 7.76 22.49 8.73
N THR A 185 7.00 22.42 7.65
CA THR A 185 6.12 23.51 7.19
C THR A 185 4.99 23.80 8.16
N GLN A 186 4.58 22.81 8.94
CA GLN A 186 3.59 22.88 10.02
C GLN A 186 3.79 21.72 10.99
N GLU A 187 3.15 21.77 12.17
CA GLU A 187 3.05 20.60 13.04
C GLU A 187 2.37 19.45 12.29
N TYR A 188 3.01 18.27 12.29
CA TYR A 188 2.50 17.10 11.58
C TYR A 188 2.91 15.81 12.29
N ALA A 189 2.00 15.26 13.09
CA ALA A 189 2.25 14.09 13.93
C ALA A 189 2.60 12.80 13.15
N PRO A 190 2.05 12.53 11.92
CA PRO A 190 2.45 11.37 11.13
C PRO A 190 3.88 11.41 10.56
N PHE A 191 4.60 12.54 10.67
CA PHE A 191 5.88 12.75 9.99
C PHE A 191 6.92 11.65 10.23
N LEU A 192 7.09 11.21 11.49
CA LEU A 192 8.05 10.16 11.82
C LEU A 192 7.74 8.82 11.13
N ARG A 193 6.45 8.54 10.89
CA ARG A 193 6.01 7.37 10.14
C ARG A 193 6.28 7.50 8.65
N ASN A 194 6.19 8.72 8.10
CA ASN A 194 6.59 8.97 6.72
C ASN A 194 8.08 8.69 6.50
N LEU A 195 8.94 8.98 7.49
CA LEU A 195 10.37 8.65 7.43
C LEU A 195 10.66 7.15 7.44
N ALA A 196 9.67 6.30 7.73
CA ALA A 196 9.79 4.84 7.68
C ALA A 196 9.27 4.24 6.37
N MET A 197 8.68 5.02 5.48
CA MET A 197 8.22 4.56 4.16
C MET A 197 9.41 4.28 3.25
N PHE A 198 9.30 3.26 2.39
CA PHE A 198 10.37 2.93 1.43
C PHE A 198 10.77 4.10 0.52
N ALA A 199 9.83 5.02 0.23
CA ALA A 199 10.10 6.21 -0.56
C ALA A 199 11.00 7.24 0.17
N ALA A 200 11.15 7.12 1.49
CA ALA A 200 12.08 7.90 2.31
C ALA A 200 13.44 7.18 2.52
N ALA A 201 13.69 6.08 1.79
CA ALA A 201 14.96 5.38 1.80
C ALA A 201 16.12 6.34 1.52
N VAL A 202 17.19 6.24 2.32
CA VAL A 202 18.34 7.14 2.20
C VAL A 202 19.25 6.68 1.07
N LEU A 203 19.51 7.59 0.13
CA LEU A 203 20.37 7.38 -1.02
C LEU A 203 21.78 7.92 -0.75
N SER A 204 22.79 7.31 -1.37
CA SER A 204 24.15 7.84 -1.31
C SER A 204 24.25 9.15 -2.08
N LYS A 205 24.68 10.21 -1.38
CA LYS A 205 24.99 11.50 -2.01
C LYS A 205 26.05 11.36 -3.09
N THR A 206 27.10 10.55 -2.84
CA THR A 206 28.14 10.28 -3.82
C THR A 206 27.56 9.67 -5.09
N GLN A 207 26.65 8.68 -4.98
CA GLN A 207 26.01 8.10 -6.15
C GLN A 207 25.17 9.14 -6.90
N ILE A 208 24.38 9.97 -6.19
CA ILE A 208 23.58 11.05 -6.81
C ILE A 208 24.49 12.02 -7.59
N GLU A 209 25.61 12.43 -7.02
CA GLU A 209 26.58 13.34 -7.64
C GLU A 209 27.28 12.71 -8.85
N ASP A 210 27.66 11.44 -8.77
CA ASP A 210 28.33 10.69 -9.85
C ASP A 210 27.43 10.46 -11.07
N LEU A 211 26.13 10.28 -10.85
CA LEU A 211 25.13 10.18 -11.94
C LEU A 211 24.95 11.50 -12.69
N GLY A 212 25.24 12.63 -12.06
CA GLY A 212 25.13 13.95 -12.67
C GLY A 212 23.73 14.22 -13.24
N GLY A 213 23.63 14.44 -14.56
CA GLY A 213 22.33 14.70 -15.22
C GLY A 213 21.49 13.45 -15.50
N ASP A 214 22.02 12.24 -15.33
CA ASP A 214 21.30 10.98 -15.58
C ASP A 214 20.76 10.36 -14.28
N GLN A 215 19.93 11.10 -13.58
CA GLN A 215 19.36 10.67 -12.31
C GLN A 215 18.40 9.46 -12.44
N ALA A 216 17.85 9.21 -13.62
CA ALA A 216 17.02 8.05 -13.87
C ALA A 216 17.80 6.71 -13.82
N ALA A 217 19.11 6.76 -13.96
CA ALA A 217 19.97 5.57 -13.94
C ALA A 217 20.20 4.98 -12.54
N LEU A 218 19.86 5.68 -11.46
CA LEU A 218 20.06 5.19 -10.08
C LEU A 218 19.42 3.81 -9.85
N GLY A 219 18.26 3.57 -10.39
CA GLY A 219 17.52 2.33 -10.22
C GLY A 219 18.07 1.13 -11.02
N THR A 220 19.13 1.29 -11.81
CA THR A 220 19.75 0.18 -12.56
C THR A 220 20.88 -0.50 -11.79
N GLU A 221 21.57 0.23 -10.92
CA GLU A 221 22.63 -0.27 -10.03
C GLU A 221 22.55 0.47 -8.67
N PRO A 222 21.47 0.24 -7.90
CA PRO A 222 21.25 0.98 -6.67
C PRO A 222 22.27 0.65 -5.58
N VAL A 223 22.76 1.67 -4.89
CA VAL A 223 23.72 1.59 -3.78
C VAL A 223 23.06 2.08 -2.50
N GLY A 224 22.89 1.21 -1.52
CA GLY A 224 22.30 1.50 -0.22
C GLY A 224 23.17 1.04 0.95
N THR A 225 22.57 1.03 2.14
CA THR A 225 23.21 0.62 3.40
C THR A 225 22.67 -0.72 3.90
N GLY A 226 21.73 -1.34 3.16
CA GLY A 226 20.92 -2.46 3.57
C GLY A 226 21.65 -3.81 3.66
N PRO A 227 20.92 -4.85 4.12
CA PRO A 227 21.50 -6.19 4.34
C PRO A 227 21.91 -6.93 3.07
N PHE A 228 21.40 -6.52 1.93
CA PHE A 228 21.78 -7.10 0.65
C PHE A 228 22.18 -6.00 -0.33
N GLN A 229 23.17 -6.28 -1.15
CA GLN A 229 23.64 -5.39 -2.21
C GLN A 229 23.20 -5.87 -3.58
N TRP A 230 23.08 -4.94 -4.51
CA TRP A 230 22.75 -5.24 -5.90
C TRP A 230 23.82 -6.14 -6.53
N ASP A 231 23.38 -7.21 -7.21
CA ASP A 231 24.25 -8.08 -7.96
C ASP A 231 23.90 -8.01 -9.46
N GLN A 232 22.67 -8.41 -9.83
CA GLN A 232 22.26 -8.37 -11.24
C GLN A 232 20.76 -8.38 -11.44
N ILE A 233 20.32 -7.87 -12.59
CA ILE A 233 18.99 -8.06 -13.16
C ILE A 233 19.07 -8.92 -14.42
N ASP A 234 18.24 -9.94 -14.51
CA ASP A 234 18.07 -10.78 -15.71
C ASP A 234 16.66 -10.56 -16.27
N ASN A 235 16.54 -9.60 -17.18
CA ASN A 235 15.27 -9.26 -17.82
C ASN A 235 14.73 -10.39 -18.69
N SER A 236 15.59 -11.25 -19.24
CA SER A 236 15.20 -12.38 -20.08
C SER A 236 14.48 -13.46 -19.29
N ASN A 237 14.96 -13.75 -18.07
CA ASN A 237 14.38 -14.73 -17.15
C ASN A 237 13.53 -14.08 -16.05
N GLN A 238 13.35 -12.77 -16.11
CA GLN A 238 12.59 -11.96 -15.15
C GLN A 238 13.01 -12.21 -13.69
N ARG A 239 14.30 -12.06 -13.40
CA ARG A 239 14.91 -12.27 -12.09
C ARG A 239 15.77 -11.08 -11.67
N VAL A 240 15.76 -10.80 -10.39
CA VAL A 240 16.71 -9.91 -9.73
C VAL A 240 17.44 -10.71 -8.67
N ARG A 241 18.76 -10.63 -8.67
CA ARG A 241 19.61 -11.25 -7.65
C ARG A 241 20.29 -10.19 -6.82
N LEU A 242 20.20 -10.36 -5.51
CA LEU A 242 20.92 -9.58 -4.52
C LEU A 242 21.87 -10.51 -3.78
N GLN A 243 23.05 -10.01 -3.42
CA GLN A 243 24.03 -10.73 -2.63
C GLN A 243 24.04 -10.20 -1.20
N ALA A 244 24.31 -11.06 -0.23
CA ALA A 244 24.45 -10.69 1.17
C ALA A 244 25.56 -9.63 1.35
N ASN A 245 25.23 -8.59 2.13
CA ASN A 245 26.20 -7.59 2.59
C ASN A 245 26.85 -8.11 3.89
N GLY A 246 28.09 -8.58 3.79
CA GLY A 246 28.84 -9.10 4.94
C GLY A 246 29.22 -8.05 5.98
N ASP A 247 29.17 -6.76 5.60
CA ASP A 247 29.49 -5.61 6.45
C ASP A 247 28.23 -4.89 6.95
N PHE A 248 27.05 -5.55 6.83
CA PHE A 248 25.78 -4.96 7.26
C PHE A 248 25.81 -4.61 8.76
N TRP A 249 25.37 -3.42 9.09
CA TRP A 249 25.39 -2.86 10.45
C TRP A 249 24.38 -3.47 11.43
N GLY A 250 23.36 -4.17 10.91
CA GLY A 250 22.29 -4.81 11.68
C GLY A 250 22.43 -6.34 11.77
N PRO A 251 21.38 -7.04 12.25
CA PRO A 251 21.38 -8.50 12.32
C PRO A 251 21.24 -9.15 10.94
N GLY A 252 22.01 -10.19 10.70
CA GLY A 252 22.01 -10.94 9.43
C GLY A 252 22.96 -10.34 8.41
N PRO A 253 22.81 -10.61 7.09
CA PRO A 253 21.88 -11.60 6.49
C PRO A 253 22.23 -13.05 6.85
N GLN A 254 21.19 -13.92 6.86
CA GLN A 254 21.33 -15.35 7.21
C GLN A 254 21.39 -16.25 5.98
N VAL A 255 21.20 -15.68 4.78
CA VAL A 255 21.33 -16.35 3.49
C VAL A 255 22.39 -15.63 2.65
N GLU A 256 23.06 -16.34 1.74
CA GLU A 256 24.11 -15.75 0.89
C GLU A 256 23.55 -14.83 -0.21
N ALA A 257 22.34 -15.10 -0.66
CA ALA A 257 21.69 -14.33 -1.71
C ALA A 257 20.16 -14.40 -1.63
N VAL A 258 19.51 -13.39 -2.20
CA VAL A 258 18.08 -13.39 -2.46
C VAL A 258 17.85 -13.28 -3.96
N ILE A 259 16.98 -14.14 -4.52
CA ILE A 259 16.52 -14.06 -5.89
C ILE A 259 15.02 -13.72 -5.89
N PHE A 260 14.66 -12.58 -6.45
CA PHE A 260 13.28 -12.25 -6.77
C PHE A 260 12.95 -12.81 -8.16
N LYS A 261 12.10 -13.82 -8.20
CA LYS A 261 11.69 -14.55 -9.41
C LYS A 261 10.26 -14.14 -9.78
N THR A 262 10.04 -13.68 -11.00
CA THR A 262 8.71 -13.28 -11.44
C THR A 262 7.95 -14.44 -12.07
N ILE A 263 6.76 -14.69 -11.55
CA ILE A 263 5.77 -15.65 -12.07
C ILE A 263 4.41 -14.95 -12.01
N LYS A 264 3.85 -14.57 -13.15
CA LYS A 264 2.64 -13.73 -13.21
C LYS A 264 1.40 -14.43 -12.69
N GLU A 265 1.23 -15.72 -13.06
CA GLU A 265 0.06 -16.51 -12.68
C GLU A 265 0.14 -16.96 -11.22
N ASN A 266 -0.86 -16.61 -10.41
CA ASN A 266 -0.87 -16.86 -8.97
C ASN A 266 -0.77 -18.34 -8.62
N SER A 267 -1.62 -19.19 -9.21
CA SER A 267 -1.60 -20.63 -8.98
C SER A 267 -0.25 -21.28 -9.34
N THR A 268 0.43 -20.77 -10.38
CA THR A 268 1.78 -21.23 -10.75
C THR A 268 2.82 -20.79 -9.71
N ARG A 269 2.70 -19.58 -9.17
CA ARG A 269 3.60 -19.11 -8.08
C ARG A 269 3.49 -19.98 -6.84
N VAL A 270 2.27 -20.28 -6.42
CA VAL A 270 2.01 -21.14 -5.26
C VAL A 270 2.54 -22.56 -5.51
N GLN A 271 2.29 -23.11 -6.70
CA GLN A 271 2.81 -24.43 -7.06
C GLN A 271 4.35 -24.47 -7.06
N ASP A 272 5.01 -23.38 -7.45
CA ASP A 272 6.46 -23.22 -7.41
C ASP A 272 7.00 -23.28 -5.96
N VAL A 273 6.26 -22.70 -5.02
CA VAL A 273 6.56 -22.82 -3.57
C VAL A 273 6.31 -24.24 -3.06
N ILE A 274 5.18 -24.86 -3.41
CA ILE A 274 4.85 -26.24 -3.01
C ILE A 274 5.95 -27.23 -3.47
N ASN A 275 6.53 -27.01 -4.64
CA ASN A 275 7.59 -27.84 -5.19
C ASN A 275 8.98 -27.55 -4.59
N GLY A 276 9.15 -26.46 -3.84
CA GLY A 276 10.44 -26.01 -3.30
C GLY A 276 11.35 -25.29 -4.32
N ASP A 277 10.83 -24.94 -5.50
CA ASP A 277 11.54 -24.13 -6.50
C ASP A 277 11.57 -22.64 -6.14
N SER A 278 10.69 -22.21 -5.25
CA SER A 278 10.67 -20.93 -4.56
C SER A 278 10.39 -21.15 -3.07
N HIS A 279 10.86 -20.23 -2.22
CA HIS A 279 10.73 -20.36 -0.77
C HIS A 279 9.57 -19.56 -0.19
N VAL A 280 9.22 -18.43 -0.84
CA VAL A 280 8.17 -17.51 -0.38
C VAL A 280 7.41 -16.97 -1.57
N THR A 281 6.08 -16.79 -1.43
CA THR A 281 5.27 -15.99 -2.35
C THR A 281 4.21 -15.20 -1.61
N ASP A 282 3.71 -14.14 -2.23
CA ASP A 282 2.68 -13.25 -1.73
C ASP A 282 1.54 -13.01 -2.73
N ASN A 283 0.61 -12.11 -2.35
CA ASN A 283 -0.54 -11.74 -3.17
C ASN A 283 -1.32 -12.96 -3.66
N LEU A 284 -1.68 -13.85 -2.72
CA LEU A 284 -2.46 -15.04 -3.02
C LEU A 284 -3.90 -14.64 -3.38
N ASP A 285 -4.39 -15.20 -4.48
CA ASP A 285 -5.81 -15.21 -4.78
C ASP A 285 -6.50 -16.42 -4.09
N SER A 286 -7.82 -16.55 -4.25
CA SER A 286 -8.59 -17.62 -3.61
C SER A 286 -8.12 -19.02 -4.02
N ASP A 287 -7.72 -19.21 -5.27
CA ASP A 287 -7.23 -20.51 -5.77
C ASP A 287 -5.83 -20.81 -5.21
N GLY A 288 -4.95 -19.82 -5.20
CA GLY A 288 -3.61 -19.93 -4.61
C GLY A 288 -3.63 -20.18 -3.11
N PHE A 289 -4.55 -19.53 -2.39
CA PHE A 289 -4.78 -19.81 -0.98
C PHE A 289 -5.14 -21.27 -0.74
N ASN A 290 -6.18 -21.77 -1.43
CA ASN A 290 -6.64 -23.16 -1.27
C ASN A 290 -5.51 -24.15 -1.60
N GLN A 291 -4.73 -23.89 -2.65
CA GLN A 291 -3.58 -24.73 -3.00
C GLN A 291 -2.52 -24.78 -1.90
N ALA A 292 -2.23 -23.63 -1.27
CA ALA A 292 -1.26 -23.55 -0.18
C ALA A 292 -1.78 -24.22 1.10
N ASP A 293 -3.06 -24.01 1.43
CA ASP A 293 -3.71 -24.57 2.62
C ASP A 293 -3.85 -26.09 2.54
N ASP A 294 -4.10 -26.64 1.36
CA ASP A 294 -4.20 -28.08 1.10
C ASP A 294 -2.82 -28.78 0.96
N SER A 295 -1.70 -28.04 1.02
CA SER A 295 -0.35 -28.58 0.81
C SER A 295 0.28 -29.10 2.08
N ASP A 296 1.04 -30.22 1.97
CA ASP A 296 1.89 -30.73 3.05
C ASP A 296 3.27 -30.04 3.12
N THR A 297 3.69 -29.32 2.07
CA THR A 297 5.04 -28.74 1.93
C THR A 297 5.06 -27.21 1.93
N ALA A 298 3.93 -26.55 1.71
CA ALA A 298 3.78 -25.12 1.87
C ALA A 298 3.05 -24.81 3.18
N VAL A 299 3.53 -23.81 3.90
CA VAL A 299 2.91 -23.28 5.10
C VAL A 299 2.25 -21.95 4.76
N LEU A 300 0.96 -21.84 5.06
CA LEU A 300 0.24 -20.59 4.91
C LEU A 300 0.44 -19.73 6.16
N VAL A 301 1.11 -18.59 5.99
CA VAL A 301 1.28 -17.61 7.08
C VAL A 301 0.30 -16.47 6.87
N ARG A 302 -0.46 -16.16 7.92
CA ARG A 302 -1.53 -15.17 7.91
C ARG A 302 -1.27 -14.12 8.98
N LYS A 303 -1.62 -12.88 8.69
CA LYS A 303 -1.61 -11.77 9.62
C LYS A 303 -2.71 -10.78 9.26
N ASP A 304 -3.29 -10.14 10.26
CA ASP A 304 -4.24 -9.05 10.05
C ASP A 304 -3.59 -7.96 9.19
N GLY A 305 -4.29 -7.55 8.14
CA GLY A 305 -3.82 -6.52 7.23
C GLY A 305 -4.17 -5.13 7.72
N ILE A 306 -3.34 -4.15 7.39
CA ILE A 306 -3.65 -2.74 7.65
C ILE A 306 -4.23 -2.14 6.37
N ASN A 307 -5.49 -2.45 6.12
CA ASN A 307 -6.22 -2.04 4.91
C ASN A 307 -7.71 -1.94 5.19
N GLN A 308 -8.45 -1.37 4.24
CA GLN A 308 -9.89 -1.21 4.28
C GLN A 308 -10.48 -1.43 2.90
N GLY A 309 -11.47 -2.33 2.76
CA GLY A 309 -12.32 -2.48 1.58
C GLY A 309 -13.70 -1.86 1.82
N TYR A 310 -14.21 -1.07 0.87
CA TYR A 310 -15.48 -0.37 1.02
C TYR A 310 -16.23 -0.16 -0.29
N MET A 311 -17.55 0.10 -0.17
CA MET A 311 -18.37 0.65 -1.24
C MET A 311 -18.77 2.08 -0.88
N ALA A 312 -18.28 3.05 -1.62
CA ALA A 312 -18.62 4.46 -1.42
C ALA A 312 -19.92 4.82 -2.13
N MET A 313 -20.70 5.70 -1.51
CA MET A 313 -21.94 6.28 -2.03
C MET A 313 -21.71 7.75 -2.38
N ASN A 314 -21.82 8.12 -3.67
CA ASN A 314 -21.49 9.47 -4.15
C ASN A 314 -22.65 10.45 -3.97
N MET A 315 -22.60 11.25 -2.91
CA MET A 315 -23.61 12.26 -2.57
C MET A 315 -23.60 13.45 -3.52
N ALA A 316 -22.45 13.75 -4.14
CA ALA A 316 -22.35 14.85 -5.09
C ALA A 316 -23.15 14.57 -6.37
N ARG A 317 -23.20 13.30 -6.79
CA ARG A 317 -23.85 12.88 -8.03
C ARG A 317 -25.26 12.34 -7.81
N LYS A 318 -25.45 11.50 -6.77
CA LYS A 318 -26.72 10.80 -6.52
C LYS A 318 -27.46 11.45 -5.35
N GLU A 319 -28.57 12.12 -5.64
CA GLU A 319 -29.33 12.92 -4.66
C GLU A 319 -29.86 12.08 -3.50
N GLU A 320 -30.30 10.84 -3.78
CA GLU A 320 -30.85 9.94 -2.78
C GLU A 320 -29.81 9.58 -1.70
N PHE A 321 -28.52 9.51 -2.06
CA PHE A 321 -27.43 9.24 -1.09
C PHE A 321 -27.11 10.42 -0.18
N ARG A 322 -27.69 11.61 -0.39
CA ARG A 322 -27.60 12.74 0.53
C ARG A 322 -28.39 12.52 1.81
N ASP A 323 -29.43 11.70 1.76
CA ASP A 323 -30.18 11.33 2.97
C ASP A 323 -29.44 10.22 3.73
N ARG A 324 -29.12 10.49 5.01
CA ARG A 324 -28.42 9.54 5.88
C ARG A 324 -29.18 8.22 6.05
N ASN A 325 -30.54 8.27 6.14
CA ASN A 325 -31.32 7.06 6.28
C ASN A 325 -31.23 6.16 5.04
N VAL A 326 -31.05 6.74 3.84
CA VAL A 326 -30.78 5.97 2.62
C VAL A 326 -29.42 5.28 2.70
N ARG A 327 -28.36 5.98 3.16
CA ARG A 327 -27.03 5.38 3.31
C ARG A 327 -27.03 4.26 4.35
N LEU A 328 -27.70 4.46 5.47
CA LEU A 328 -27.90 3.42 6.47
C LEU A 328 -28.70 2.24 5.94
N ALA A 329 -29.80 2.48 5.19
CA ALA A 329 -30.58 1.43 4.58
C ALA A 329 -29.73 0.54 3.66
N VAL A 330 -28.84 1.14 2.84
CA VAL A 330 -27.91 0.40 2.00
C VAL A 330 -26.95 -0.42 2.87
N SER A 331 -26.42 0.15 3.96
CA SER A 331 -25.48 -0.54 4.87
C SER A 331 -26.15 -1.73 5.60
N TYR A 332 -27.40 -1.58 6.05
CA TYR A 332 -28.15 -2.69 6.67
C TYR A 332 -28.61 -3.76 5.67
N ALA A 333 -28.78 -3.41 4.39
CA ALA A 333 -29.22 -4.38 3.39
C ALA A 333 -28.09 -5.29 2.90
N VAL A 334 -26.87 -4.78 2.80
CA VAL A 334 -25.73 -5.53 2.26
C VAL A 334 -25.22 -6.56 3.27
N ASN A 335 -25.15 -7.82 2.85
CA ASN A 335 -24.65 -8.92 3.68
C ASN A 335 -23.12 -9.03 3.57
N THR A 336 -22.41 -8.17 4.31
CA THR A 336 -20.94 -8.16 4.35
C THR A 336 -20.37 -9.43 4.98
N GLU A 337 -21.09 -10.06 5.93
CA GLU A 337 -20.69 -11.36 6.49
C GLU A 337 -20.63 -12.46 5.40
N ALA A 338 -21.64 -12.51 4.52
CA ALA A 338 -21.62 -13.44 3.40
C ALA A 338 -20.51 -13.13 2.40
N ILE A 339 -20.20 -11.85 2.16
CA ILE A 339 -19.11 -11.43 1.29
C ILE A 339 -17.77 -11.96 1.83
N VAL A 340 -17.43 -11.66 3.08
CA VAL A 340 -16.12 -12.09 3.65
C VAL A 340 -16.01 -13.59 3.83
N ASN A 341 -17.09 -14.28 4.23
CA ASN A 341 -17.02 -15.71 4.53
C ASN A 341 -17.19 -16.60 3.30
N GLN A 342 -18.03 -16.21 2.32
CA GLN A 342 -18.39 -17.08 1.20
C GLN A 342 -17.72 -16.66 -0.12
N ILE A 343 -17.57 -15.34 -0.36
CA ILE A 343 -16.95 -14.83 -1.58
C ILE A 343 -15.43 -14.68 -1.37
N TYR A 344 -15.00 -14.13 -0.22
CA TYR A 344 -13.58 -13.97 0.11
C TYR A 344 -13.01 -15.18 0.85
N GLN A 345 -13.80 -16.24 1.06
CA GLN A 345 -13.36 -17.51 1.64
C GLN A 345 -12.65 -17.37 3.01
N GLY A 346 -12.97 -16.34 3.78
CA GLY A 346 -12.38 -16.07 5.09
C GLY A 346 -10.98 -15.44 5.06
N PHE A 347 -10.59 -14.80 3.95
CA PHE A 347 -9.33 -14.02 3.86
C PHE A 347 -9.45 -12.61 4.42
N ALA A 348 -10.62 -12.26 4.92
CA ALA A 348 -10.93 -10.97 5.46
C ALA A 348 -11.89 -11.12 6.64
N VAL A 349 -11.94 -10.10 7.47
CA VAL A 349 -12.98 -9.93 8.48
C VAL A 349 -13.86 -8.75 8.11
N GLN A 350 -15.14 -8.75 8.59
CA GLN A 350 -16.01 -7.59 8.37
C GLN A 350 -15.38 -6.34 8.98
N SER A 351 -15.49 -5.22 8.27
CA SER A 351 -15.10 -3.92 8.80
C SER A 351 -16.29 -3.13 9.31
N SER A 352 -16.04 -2.22 10.26
CA SER A 352 -17.05 -1.34 10.85
C SER A 352 -16.74 0.15 10.67
N GLN A 353 -15.50 0.49 10.28
CA GLN A 353 -15.00 1.85 10.27
C GLN A 353 -13.80 1.97 9.31
N PRO A 354 -13.35 3.19 8.95
CA PRO A 354 -12.19 3.36 8.06
C PRO A 354 -10.89 2.81 8.61
N THR A 355 -10.65 2.94 9.91
CA THR A 355 -9.37 2.58 10.55
C THR A 355 -9.34 1.11 10.96
N PRO A 356 -8.37 0.29 10.49
CA PRO A 356 -8.23 -1.12 10.88
C PRO A 356 -7.83 -1.32 12.35
N PRO A 357 -8.02 -2.54 12.93
CA PRO A 357 -7.80 -2.80 14.35
C PRO A 357 -6.38 -2.48 14.88
N ASP A 358 -5.34 -2.72 14.09
CA ASP A 358 -3.94 -2.51 14.52
C ASP A 358 -3.48 -1.04 14.42
N VAL A 359 -4.37 -0.12 14.05
CA VAL A 359 -4.04 1.31 13.86
C VAL A 359 -4.60 2.14 15.00
N LEU A 360 -3.82 3.10 15.49
CA LEU A 360 -4.24 4.05 16.53
C LEU A 360 -5.62 4.66 16.22
N GLY A 361 -6.49 4.73 17.21
CA GLY A 361 -7.83 5.30 17.04
C GLY A 361 -8.85 4.36 16.40
N HIS A 362 -8.52 3.06 16.19
CA HIS A 362 -9.56 2.06 15.99
C HIS A 362 -10.50 2.06 17.20
N ASN A 363 -11.79 2.04 16.97
CA ASN A 363 -12.80 2.09 18.02
C ASN A 363 -13.48 0.72 18.16
N ASP A 364 -13.06 -0.05 19.17
CA ASP A 364 -13.56 -1.40 19.44
C ASP A 364 -15.06 -1.45 19.84
N ASP A 365 -15.69 -0.29 20.13
CA ASP A 365 -17.10 -0.20 20.44
C ASP A 365 -18.01 -0.15 19.18
N LEU A 366 -17.42 -0.11 17.97
CA LEU A 366 -18.14 -0.07 16.70
C LEU A 366 -18.20 -1.45 16.05
N ASP A 367 -19.37 -2.08 16.12
CA ASP A 367 -19.64 -3.33 15.41
C ASP A 367 -19.96 -3.09 13.92
N PRO A 368 -19.69 -4.05 13.03
CA PRO A 368 -20.19 -4.02 11.66
C PRO A 368 -21.73 -3.91 11.62
N TYR A 369 -22.27 -3.24 10.63
CA TYR A 369 -23.73 -3.18 10.45
C TYR A 369 -24.29 -4.60 10.29
N PRO A 370 -25.28 -5.00 11.12
CA PRO A 370 -25.94 -6.30 10.94
C PRO A 370 -26.79 -6.27 9.67
N THR A 371 -26.86 -7.39 8.96
CA THR A 371 -27.79 -7.51 7.83
C THR A 371 -29.22 -7.56 8.33
N ASP A 372 -29.98 -6.48 8.13
CA ASP A 372 -31.38 -6.35 8.49
C ASP A 372 -32.19 -5.66 7.37
N LYS A 373 -32.79 -6.48 6.49
CA LYS A 373 -33.53 -5.99 5.33
C LYS A 373 -34.91 -5.36 5.71
N ASP A 374 -35.41 -5.66 6.90
CA ASP A 374 -36.65 -5.05 7.37
C ASP A 374 -36.36 -3.64 7.91
N GLU A 375 -35.31 -3.46 8.66
CA GLU A 375 -34.82 -2.13 9.08
C GLU A 375 -34.42 -1.29 7.85
N ALA A 376 -33.72 -1.88 6.87
CA ALA A 376 -33.37 -1.19 5.63
C ALA A 376 -34.61 -0.63 4.89
N ARG A 377 -35.69 -1.41 4.78
CA ARG A 377 -36.94 -0.94 4.17
C ARG A 377 -37.60 0.18 4.99
N SER A 378 -37.58 0.06 6.33
CA SER A 378 -38.12 1.10 7.21
C SER A 378 -37.41 2.43 7.02
N LEU A 379 -36.06 2.41 6.95
CA LEU A 379 -35.25 3.60 6.72
C LEU A 379 -35.50 4.22 5.33
N LEU A 380 -35.71 3.41 4.28
CA LEU A 380 -36.06 3.91 2.96
C LEU A 380 -37.47 4.56 2.96
N GLU A 381 -38.46 3.96 3.68
CA GLU A 381 -39.77 4.54 3.84
C GLU A 381 -39.72 5.89 4.57
N GLU A 382 -38.94 5.99 5.66
CA GLU A 382 -38.73 7.22 6.44
C GLU A 382 -38.08 8.33 5.60
N ALA A 383 -37.11 7.97 4.74
CA ALA A 383 -36.47 8.88 3.80
C ALA A 383 -37.35 9.27 2.60
N GLY A 384 -38.52 8.65 2.44
CA GLY A 384 -39.43 8.91 1.32
C GLY A 384 -39.14 8.12 0.05
N TYR A 385 -38.30 7.10 0.13
CA TYR A 385 -37.86 6.23 -0.99
C TYR A 385 -38.42 4.80 -0.86
N GLY A 386 -39.54 4.59 -0.19
CA GLY A 386 -40.15 3.26 -0.02
C GLY A 386 -40.52 2.55 -1.33
N ASP A 387 -40.73 3.28 -2.43
CA ASP A 387 -40.89 2.71 -3.78
C ASP A 387 -39.57 2.33 -4.46
N GLY A 388 -38.43 2.55 -3.79
CA GLY A 388 -37.08 2.33 -4.32
C GLY A 388 -36.62 3.40 -5.30
N PHE A 389 -35.37 3.27 -5.74
CA PHE A 389 -34.75 4.09 -6.79
C PHE A 389 -33.71 3.28 -7.53
N GLU A 390 -33.19 3.83 -8.66
CA GLU A 390 -32.20 3.20 -9.50
C GLU A 390 -30.86 3.94 -9.36
N PHE A 391 -29.74 3.20 -9.33
CA PHE A 391 -28.40 3.76 -9.34
C PHE A 391 -27.39 2.85 -10.02
N GLU A 392 -26.25 3.43 -10.40
CA GLU A 392 -25.12 2.71 -10.97
C GLU A 392 -24.12 2.30 -9.89
N LEU A 393 -23.70 1.02 -9.89
CA LEU A 393 -22.59 0.51 -9.09
C LEU A 393 -21.39 0.23 -9.99
N ALA A 394 -20.37 1.06 -9.90
CA ALA A 394 -19.13 0.87 -10.63
C ALA A 394 -18.24 -0.18 -9.94
N THR A 395 -17.69 -1.11 -10.72
CA THR A 395 -16.77 -2.16 -10.24
C THR A 395 -15.71 -2.47 -11.29
N PHE A 396 -14.71 -3.25 -10.90
CA PHE A 396 -13.60 -3.65 -11.75
C PHE A 396 -13.50 -5.19 -11.84
N SER A 397 -12.75 -5.70 -12.82
CA SER A 397 -12.61 -7.15 -13.02
C SER A 397 -11.37 -7.74 -12.32
N ASN A 398 -10.30 -6.93 -12.20
CA ASN A 398 -9.02 -7.41 -11.68
C ASN A 398 -9.05 -7.49 -10.15
N PRO A 399 -8.81 -8.67 -9.54
CA PRO A 399 -8.75 -8.84 -8.09
C PRO A 399 -7.80 -7.86 -7.41
N ARG A 400 -8.17 -7.41 -6.21
CA ARG A 400 -7.37 -6.61 -5.31
C ARG A 400 -7.36 -7.28 -3.94
N GLY A 401 -6.31 -7.07 -3.13
CA GLY A 401 -6.23 -7.69 -1.81
C GLY A 401 -7.43 -7.36 -0.91
N TYR A 402 -7.93 -6.12 -0.98
CA TYR A 402 -9.15 -5.67 -0.30
C TYR A 402 -10.46 -6.04 -1.02
N ASN A 403 -10.42 -6.61 -2.21
CA ASN A 403 -11.55 -7.15 -2.94
C ASN A 403 -11.06 -8.23 -3.92
N PRO A 404 -10.87 -9.46 -3.45
CA PRO A 404 -10.32 -10.55 -4.28
C PRO A 404 -11.30 -11.05 -5.35
N SER A 405 -12.58 -10.70 -5.25
CA SER A 405 -13.63 -11.16 -6.18
C SER A 405 -14.62 -10.05 -6.54
N PRO A 406 -14.16 -8.93 -7.17
CA PRO A 406 -14.95 -7.70 -7.30
C PRO A 406 -16.25 -7.87 -8.08
N VAL A 407 -16.28 -8.73 -9.09
CA VAL A 407 -17.49 -9.02 -9.88
C VAL A 407 -18.53 -9.81 -9.07
N GLN A 408 -18.09 -10.77 -8.27
CA GLN A 408 -18.97 -11.56 -7.42
C GLN A 408 -19.51 -10.70 -6.27
N THR A 409 -18.67 -9.85 -5.67
CA THR A 409 -19.04 -8.89 -4.65
C THR A 409 -20.10 -7.91 -5.17
N ALA A 410 -19.92 -7.36 -6.37
CA ALA A 410 -20.92 -6.47 -6.98
C ALA A 410 -22.26 -7.16 -7.24
N ASN A 411 -22.24 -8.43 -7.68
CA ASN A 411 -23.46 -9.20 -7.87
C ASN A 411 -24.17 -9.52 -6.54
N GLN A 412 -23.43 -9.82 -5.48
CA GLN A 412 -24.01 -10.02 -4.14
C GLN A 412 -24.68 -8.73 -3.64
N VAL A 413 -23.98 -7.61 -3.68
CA VAL A 413 -24.53 -6.30 -3.29
C VAL A 413 -25.76 -5.95 -4.11
N LYS A 414 -25.73 -6.15 -5.42
CA LYS A 414 -26.90 -5.98 -6.28
C LYS A 414 -28.07 -6.83 -5.82
N SER A 415 -27.86 -8.13 -5.59
CA SER A 415 -28.91 -9.04 -5.14
C SER A 415 -29.53 -8.60 -3.81
N ASP A 416 -28.69 -8.19 -2.85
CA ASP A 416 -29.14 -7.75 -1.54
C ASP A 416 -29.99 -6.47 -1.59
N LEU A 417 -29.57 -5.51 -2.42
CA LEU A 417 -30.27 -4.23 -2.57
C LEU A 417 -31.56 -4.35 -3.39
N GLU A 418 -31.60 -5.26 -4.38
CA GLU A 418 -32.83 -5.54 -5.12
C GLU A 418 -33.91 -6.18 -4.23
N GLU A 419 -33.56 -6.91 -3.17
CA GLU A 419 -34.51 -7.45 -2.20
C GLU A 419 -35.23 -6.39 -1.36
N ILE A 420 -34.61 -5.19 -1.21
CA ILE A 420 -35.25 -4.06 -0.51
C ILE A 420 -35.91 -3.05 -1.47
N GLY A 421 -35.98 -3.36 -2.78
CA GLY A 421 -36.67 -2.58 -3.79
C GLY A 421 -35.81 -1.59 -4.56
N LEU A 422 -34.50 -1.56 -4.35
CA LEU A 422 -33.59 -0.74 -5.14
C LEU A 422 -33.27 -1.42 -6.49
N THR A 423 -32.92 -0.65 -7.50
CA THR A 423 -32.46 -1.16 -8.80
C THR A 423 -31.00 -0.83 -9.00
N VAL A 424 -30.14 -1.85 -9.12
CA VAL A 424 -28.69 -1.67 -9.24
C VAL A 424 -28.19 -2.04 -10.63
N ASN A 425 -27.58 -1.08 -11.32
CA ASN A 425 -26.94 -1.28 -12.63
C ASN A 425 -25.42 -1.38 -12.45
N ILE A 426 -24.88 -2.57 -12.67
CA ILE A 426 -23.44 -2.78 -12.54
C ILE A 426 -22.74 -2.22 -13.80
N ASN A 427 -21.80 -1.29 -13.59
CA ASN A 427 -20.86 -0.78 -14.60
C ASN A 427 -19.47 -1.36 -14.32
N GLN A 428 -19.10 -2.37 -15.13
CA GLN A 428 -17.88 -3.15 -14.93
C GLN A 428 -16.75 -2.70 -15.86
N PHE A 429 -15.59 -2.40 -15.29
CA PHE A 429 -14.36 -2.04 -16.01
C PHE A 429 -13.41 -3.23 -16.09
N SER A 430 -12.86 -3.49 -17.29
CA SER A 430 -11.84 -4.51 -17.50
C SER A 430 -10.47 -4.12 -16.94
N ASP A 431 -10.18 -2.80 -16.95
CA ASP A 431 -8.90 -2.24 -16.55
C ASP A 431 -9.07 -1.25 -15.39
N PHE A 432 -8.15 -1.31 -14.43
CA PHE A 432 -8.24 -0.51 -13.20
C PHE A 432 -7.89 0.96 -13.41
N GLY A 433 -6.99 1.30 -14.35
CA GLY A 433 -6.66 2.69 -14.68
C GLY A 433 -7.88 3.50 -15.14
N PRO A 434 -8.58 3.08 -16.21
CA PRO A 434 -9.84 3.70 -16.64
C PRO A 434 -10.94 3.70 -15.56
N TYR A 435 -10.96 2.70 -14.66
CA TYR A 435 -11.85 2.69 -13.51
C TYR A 435 -11.54 3.83 -12.55
N LEU A 436 -10.26 4.04 -12.22
CA LEU A 436 -9.85 5.16 -11.38
C LEU A 436 -10.15 6.51 -12.03
N ASP A 437 -9.83 6.67 -13.33
CA ASP A 437 -10.16 7.90 -14.07
C ASP A 437 -11.69 8.20 -14.00
N TYR A 438 -12.53 7.17 -14.01
CA TYR A 438 -13.98 7.30 -13.92
C TYR A 438 -14.44 7.70 -12.51
N THR A 439 -13.89 7.08 -11.47
CA THR A 439 -14.23 7.38 -10.07
C THR A 439 -13.69 8.73 -9.62
N ASP A 440 -12.47 9.09 -10.04
CA ASP A 440 -11.83 10.38 -9.72
C ASP A 440 -12.57 11.57 -10.35
N ALA A 441 -13.16 11.34 -11.51
CA ALA A 441 -14.04 12.33 -12.15
C ALA A 441 -15.45 12.41 -11.52
N GLY A 442 -15.74 11.61 -10.48
CA GLY A 442 -17.05 11.58 -9.81
C GLY A 442 -18.18 11.07 -10.69
N ASN A 443 -17.90 10.25 -11.71
CA ASN A 443 -18.89 9.78 -12.68
C ASN A 443 -19.75 8.59 -12.20
N HIS A 444 -19.41 7.97 -11.06
CA HIS A 444 -20.12 6.87 -10.44
C HIS A 444 -21.23 7.37 -9.49
N ASP A 445 -22.33 6.60 -9.35
CA ASP A 445 -23.28 6.81 -8.26
C ASP A 445 -22.82 6.08 -6.98
N ALA A 446 -22.30 4.86 -7.11
CA ALA A 446 -21.57 4.14 -6.07
C ALA A 446 -20.40 3.39 -6.69
N CYS A 447 -19.35 3.11 -5.91
CA CYS A 447 -18.16 2.40 -6.41
C CYS A 447 -17.46 1.59 -5.31
N PHE A 448 -16.82 0.46 -5.69
CA PHE A 448 -15.93 -0.27 -4.81
C PHE A 448 -14.52 0.31 -4.86
N LEU A 449 -13.94 0.50 -3.71
CA LEU A 449 -12.52 0.82 -3.55
C LEU A 449 -11.98 0.22 -2.26
N GLY A 450 -10.73 0.43 -2.04
CA GLY A 450 -10.05 0.07 -0.81
C GLY A 450 -8.72 0.79 -0.69
N TRP A 451 -8.10 0.64 0.45
CA TRP A 451 -6.87 1.31 0.80
C TRP A 451 -5.95 0.39 1.58
N TYR A 452 -4.69 0.34 1.20
CA TYR A 452 -3.62 -0.18 2.03
C TYR A 452 -2.86 0.99 2.62
N THR A 453 -2.55 0.92 3.90
CA THR A 453 -1.80 2.01 4.53
C THR A 453 -0.38 2.13 3.99
N ASP A 454 0.09 3.35 3.84
CA ASP A 454 1.49 3.65 3.50
C ASP A 454 2.38 3.76 4.75
N ASN A 455 1.80 4.22 5.86
CA ASN A 455 2.56 4.58 7.06
C ASN A 455 1.95 4.07 8.38
N ALA A 456 0.88 3.29 8.35
CA ALA A 456 0.16 2.78 9.52
C ALA A 456 -0.31 3.87 10.49
N ASP A 457 -0.60 5.06 9.99
CA ASP A 457 -1.18 6.15 10.76
C ASP A 457 -2.67 6.28 10.45
N PRO A 458 -3.56 6.57 11.44
CA PRO A 458 -4.99 6.77 11.19
C PRO A 458 -5.28 7.92 10.22
N ASP A 459 -4.40 8.90 10.13
CA ASP A 459 -4.45 9.98 9.16
C ASP A 459 -4.51 9.47 7.72
N ASN A 460 -3.82 8.37 7.44
CA ASN A 460 -3.76 7.74 6.12
C ASN A 460 -5.10 7.12 5.68
N PHE A 461 -6.03 6.90 6.60
CA PHE A 461 -7.40 6.46 6.34
C PHE A 461 -8.41 7.61 6.43
N LEU A 462 -8.44 8.30 7.56
CA LEU A 462 -9.49 9.27 7.86
C LEU A 462 -9.29 10.58 7.09
N TYR A 463 -8.15 11.25 7.26
CA TYR A 463 -7.88 12.48 6.53
C TYR A 463 -7.69 12.25 5.03
N VAL A 464 -6.97 11.19 4.65
CA VAL A 464 -6.67 10.93 3.24
C VAL A 464 -7.92 10.58 2.45
N LEU A 465 -8.83 9.76 3.00
CA LEU A 465 -9.97 9.19 2.27
C LEU A 465 -11.30 9.87 2.56
N CYS A 466 -11.49 10.41 3.77
CA CYS A 466 -12.80 10.93 4.19
C CYS A 466 -12.85 12.45 4.24
N ASP A 467 -11.70 13.16 4.44
CA ASP A 467 -11.67 14.62 4.33
C ASP A 467 -11.62 15.05 2.86
N PRO A 468 -12.59 15.80 2.34
CA PRO A 468 -12.57 16.29 0.96
C PRO A 468 -11.48 17.34 0.70
N LYS A 469 -10.78 17.81 1.76
CA LYS A 469 -9.69 18.81 1.75
C LYS A 469 -10.07 20.20 1.25
N VAL A 470 -11.36 20.47 1.12
CA VAL A 470 -11.87 21.82 0.84
C VAL A 470 -11.76 22.71 2.08
N GLU A 471 -11.87 24.02 1.92
CA GLU A 471 -11.98 24.94 3.06
C GLU A 471 -13.32 24.68 3.80
N LEU A 472 -13.34 24.87 5.13
CA LEU A 472 -14.55 24.57 5.93
C LEU A 472 -15.77 25.39 5.50
N ASP A 473 -15.57 26.64 5.10
CA ASP A 473 -16.61 27.54 4.62
C ASP A 473 -17.11 27.21 3.19
N ALA A 474 -16.44 26.31 2.50
CA ALA A 474 -16.92 25.77 1.22
C ALA A 474 -18.03 24.71 1.41
N VAL A 475 -18.20 24.19 2.63
CA VAL A 475 -19.31 23.26 2.97
C VAL A 475 -20.51 24.08 3.41
N PRO A 476 -21.67 24.05 2.73
CA PRO A 476 -22.85 24.77 3.15
C PRO A 476 -23.38 24.30 4.52
N GLU A 477 -23.89 25.22 5.34
CA GLU A 477 -24.32 24.95 6.72
C GLU A 477 -25.42 23.88 6.87
N ASP A 478 -26.18 23.62 5.81
CA ASP A 478 -27.34 22.74 5.80
C ASP A 478 -27.12 21.42 5.06
N GLN A 479 -25.85 21.08 4.72
CA GLN A 479 -25.51 19.84 4.03
C GLN A 479 -24.18 19.24 4.52
N ASP A 480 -24.04 17.94 4.31
CA ASP A 480 -22.88 17.12 4.68
C ASP A 480 -22.13 16.58 3.46
N TRP A 481 -22.19 17.31 2.34
CA TRP A 481 -21.53 16.93 1.09
C TRP A 481 -21.10 18.16 0.28
N VAL A 482 -20.11 17.95 -0.60
CA VAL A 482 -19.63 18.95 -1.57
C VAL A 482 -19.49 18.34 -2.96
N SER A 483 -19.50 19.22 -3.99
CA SER A 483 -19.24 18.81 -5.38
C SER A 483 -17.76 18.48 -5.58
N PHE A 484 -17.47 17.54 -6.47
CA PHE A 484 -16.11 17.28 -6.95
C PHE A 484 -15.47 18.48 -7.68
N ASP A 485 -16.29 19.46 -8.13
CA ASP A 485 -15.81 20.71 -8.73
C ASP A 485 -15.45 21.78 -7.68
N THR A 486 -15.62 21.50 -6.37
CA THR A 486 -15.29 22.46 -5.32
C THR A 486 -13.77 22.68 -5.29
N GLU A 487 -13.34 23.94 -5.19
CA GLU A 487 -11.91 24.29 -5.16
C GLU A 487 -11.19 23.56 -4.00
N GLY A 488 -10.08 22.90 -4.32
CA GLY A 488 -9.28 22.12 -3.36
C GLY A 488 -9.78 20.70 -3.12
N TYR A 489 -10.89 20.28 -3.76
CA TYR A 489 -11.44 18.93 -3.55
C TYR A 489 -10.42 17.82 -3.84
N SER A 490 -10.34 16.86 -2.92
CA SER A 490 -9.52 15.66 -3.06
C SER A 490 -10.33 14.52 -3.67
N THR A 491 -9.94 14.05 -4.85
CA THR A 491 -10.58 12.91 -5.53
C THR A 491 -10.41 11.58 -4.78
N LEU A 492 -9.59 11.53 -3.73
CA LEU A 492 -9.49 10.39 -2.82
C LEU A 492 -10.77 10.20 -1.99
N ASN A 493 -11.50 11.28 -1.71
CA ASN A 493 -12.84 11.22 -1.17
C ASN A 493 -13.85 11.00 -2.30
N VAL A 494 -14.15 9.75 -2.61
CA VAL A 494 -15.06 9.37 -3.71
C VAL A 494 -16.53 9.46 -3.36
N SER A 495 -16.88 9.82 -2.11
CA SER A 495 -18.27 9.94 -1.66
C SER A 495 -18.84 11.35 -1.81
N GLY A 496 -18.00 12.36 -1.91
CA GLY A 496 -18.41 13.76 -1.79
C GLY A 496 -18.82 14.14 -0.36
N TRP A 497 -18.74 13.23 0.60
CA TRP A 497 -19.07 13.51 2.00
C TRP A 497 -18.15 14.57 2.59
N ALA A 498 -18.74 15.53 3.33
CA ALA A 498 -18.06 16.69 3.87
C ALA A 498 -18.74 17.13 5.18
N ASN A 499 -18.34 16.52 6.28
CA ASN A 499 -18.80 16.91 7.61
C ASN A 499 -17.77 17.82 8.26
N THR A 500 -18.16 19.06 8.61
CA THR A 500 -17.21 20.06 9.12
C THR A 500 -16.64 19.70 10.49
N ASP A 501 -17.42 19.08 11.38
CA ASP A 501 -16.93 18.60 12.69
C ASP A 501 -15.87 17.51 12.51
N PHE A 502 -16.09 16.59 11.57
CA PHE A 502 -15.11 15.57 11.20
C PHE A 502 -13.85 16.19 10.61
N MET A 503 -13.99 17.11 9.65
CA MET A 503 -12.85 17.78 9.00
C MET A 503 -11.98 18.55 10.01
N GLU A 504 -12.60 19.30 10.94
CA GLU A 504 -11.88 19.99 12.03
C GLU A 504 -11.15 18.99 12.91
N MET A 505 -11.81 17.90 13.30
CA MET A 505 -11.26 16.89 14.21
C MET A 505 -10.04 16.18 13.62
N VAL A 506 -10.11 15.71 12.37
CA VAL A 506 -8.96 15.00 11.75
C VAL A 506 -7.80 15.94 11.44
N ARG A 507 -8.09 17.21 11.07
CA ARG A 507 -7.06 18.24 10.85
C ARG A 507 -6.38 18.70 12.15
N GLU A 508 -7.09 18.67 13.27
CA GLU A 508 -6.50 18.91 14.59
C GLU A 508 -5.67 17.70 15.04
N ALA A 509 -6.16 16.47 14.82
CA ALA A 509 -5.44 15.25 15.15
C ALA A 509 -4.10 15.13 14.41
N GLN A 510 -3.99 15.64 13.17
CA GLN A 510 -2.72 15.73 12.44
C GLN A 510 -1.65 16.55 13.18
N ARG A 511 -2.08 17.58 13.94
CA ARG A 511 -1.20 18.54 14.63
C ARG A 511 -0.99 18.21 16.11
N THR A 512 -1.71 17.22 16.62
CA THR A 512 -1.67 16.79 18.02
C THR A 512 -0.63 15.71 18.23
N TYR A 513 0.40 15.96 19.06
CA TYR A 513 1.43 14.97 19.39
C TYR A 513 1.11 14.13 20.62
N ASP A 514 0.21 14.59 21.49
CA ASP A 514 -0.28 13.79 22.61
C ASP A 514 -1.07 12.58 22.08
N GLN A 515 -0.51 11.39 22.27
CA GLN A 515 -1.04 10.16 21.69
C GLN A 515 -2.43 9.82 22.21
N ASP A 516 -2.70 10.05 23.51
CA ASP A 516 -4.00 9.71 24.12
C ASP A 516 -5.11 10.65 23.58
N GLN A 517 -4.77 11.95 23.41
CA GLN A 517 -5.69 12.91 22.81
C GLN A 517 -5.94 12.59 21.34
N ARG A 518 -4.89 12.27 20.61
CA ARG A 518 -4.94 11.92 19.19
C ARG A 518 -5.76 10.64 18.98
N GLU A 519 -5.56 9.62 19.81
CA GLU A 519 -6.35 8.38 19.79
C GLU A 519 -7.83 8.66 20.01
N THR A 520 -8.17 9.52 20.99
CA THR A 520 -9.55 9.90 21.28
C THR A 520 -10.19 10.60 20.08
N MET A 521 -9.50 11.57 19.47
CA MET A 521 -10.00 12.26 18.29
C MET A 521 -10.28 11.31 17.13
N TYR A 522 -9.40 10.35 16.87
CA TYR A 522 -9.61 9.38 15.79
C TYR A 522 -10.69 8.35 16.11
N LYS A 523 -10.88 7.96 17.37
CA LYS A 523 -12.04 7.14 17.79
C LYS A 523 -13.36 7.86 17.55
N ASP A 524 -13.43 9.15 17.89
CA ASP A 524 -14.61 9.98 17.66
C ASP A 524 -14.83 10.21 16.16
N ALA A 525 -13.76 10.42 15.37
CA ALA A 525 -13.84 10.55 13.92
C ALA A 525 -14.33 9.25 13.26
N ASN A 526 -13.83 8.10 13.67
CA ASN A 526 -14.31 6.80 13.19
C ASN A 526 -15.79 6.59 13.52
N LYS A 527 -16.21 6.97 14.74
CA LYS A 527 -17.60 6.89 15.13
C LYS A 527 -18.48 7.79 14.26
N LEU A 528 -18.03 8.98 13.94
CA LEU A 528 -18.79 9.90 13.10
C LEU A 528 -18.94 9.36 11.67
N VAL A 529 -17.87 8.82 11.07
CA VAL A 529 -17.93 8.19 9.74
C VAL A 529 -18.84 6.95 9.77
N HIS A 530 -18.76 6.15 10.84
CA HIS A 530 -19.67 5.01 11.03
C HIS A 530 -21.13 5.49 11.08
N ASP A 531 -21.45 6.42 11.97
CA ASP A 531 -22.82 6.90 12.18
C ASP A 531 -23.41 7.56 10.93
N GLU A 532 -22.62 8.25 10.13
CA GLU A 532 -23.03 8.94 8.89
C GLU A 532 -23.06 8.03 7.66
N ALA A 533 -22.38 6.89 7.72
CA ALA A 533 -22.37 5.83 6.72
C ALA A 533 -22.12 6.32 5.26
N PRO A 534 -21.09 7.14 4.97
CA PRO A 534 -20.78 7.51 3.58
C PRO A 534 -20.33 6.31 2.75
N TRP A 535 -19.94 5.22 3.41
CA TRP A 535 -19.53 3.94 2.86
C TRP A 535 -20.33 2.79 3.44
N VAL A 536 -20.51 1.72 2.68
CA VAL A 536 -20.68 0.39 3.23
C VAL A 536 -19.29 -0.12 3.56
N PHE A 537 -19.01 -0.36 4.83
CA PHE A 537 -17.77 -0.99 5.28
C PHE A 537 -17.82 -2.47 4.94
N VAL A 538 -16.86 -2.97 4.14
CA VAL A 538 -16.90 -4.36 3.66
C VAL A 538 -15.95 -5.22 4.46
N ASP A 539 -14.66 -4.90 4.43
CA ASP A 539 -13.66 -5.79 5.00
C ASP A 539 -12.37 -5.10 5.44
N TYR A 540 -11.66 -5.80 6.34
CA TYR A 540 -10.22 -5.71 6.53
C TYR A 540 -9.61 -7.02 6.03
N ALA A 541 -8.87 -6.97 4.94
CA ALA A 541 -8.26 -8.15 4.34
C ALA A 541 -7.00 -8.58 5.09
N GLU A 542 -6.77 -9.88 5.19
CA GLU A 542 -5.53 -10.41 5.75
C GLU A 542 -4.34 -10.27 4.80
N THR A 543 -3.17 -10.15 5.36
CA THR A 543 -1.90 -10.28 4.64
C THR A 543 -1.50 -11.75 4.62
N LEU A 544 -1.43 -12.33 3.43
CA LEU A 544 -1.19 -13.76 3.22
C LEU A 544 0.17 -14.01 2.57
N ARG A 545 0.87 -15.06 3.03
CA ARG A 545 2.09 -15.59 2.38
C ARG A 545 2.03 -17.11 2.34
N ALA A 546 2.46 -17.70 1.23
CA ALA A 546 2.79 -19.11 1.17
C ALA A 546 4.32 -19.27 1.28
N ILE A 547 4.76 -20.13 2.19
CA ILE A 547 6.17 -20.33 2.52
C ILE A 547 6.46 -21.81 2.45
N HIS A 548 7.55 -22.22 1.76
CA HIS A 548 7.98 -23.61 1.72
C HIS A 548 8.49 -24.08 3.09
N GLU A 549 8.26 -25.34 3.46
CA GLU A 549 8.66 -25.92 4.74
C GLU A 549 10.17 -25.86 5.06
N SER A 550 11.02 -25.67 4.03
CA SER A 550 12.47 -25.44 4.23
C SER A 550 12.82 -24.09 4.82
N VAL A 551 11.90 -23.13 4.86
CA VAL A 551 12.12 -21.87 5.58
C VAL A 551 11.88 -22.11 7.06
N ALA A 552 12.84 -21.75 7.91
CA ALA A 552 12.69 -21.91 9.35
C ALA A 552 11.52 -21.04 9.86
N GLU A 553 10.54 -21.68 10.50
CA GLU A 553 9.25 -21.07 10.90
C GLU A 553 9.41 -19.79 11.73
N ASP A 554 10.41 -19.73 12.60
CA ASP A 554 10.69 -18.60 13.49
C ASP A 554 11.49 -17.47 12.81
N SER A 555 11.92 -17.65 11.55
CA SER A 555 12.82 -16.71 10.86
C SER A 555 12.12 -15.75 9.90
N TYR A 556 10.93 -16.10 9.42
CA TYR A 556 10.14 -15.25 8.53
C TYR A 556 8.99 -14.57 9.28
N GLN A 557 8.91 -13.27 9.20
CA GLN A 557 7.84 -12.48 9.83
C GLN A 557 7.10 -11.65 8.78
N ILE A 558 5.79 -11.83 8.70
CA ILE A 558 4.94 -10.97 7.89
C ILE A 558 4.89 -9.57 8.51
N THR A 559 5.04 -8.57 7.67
CA THR A 559 4.74 -7.17 7.99
C THR A 559 3.51 -6.72 7.22
N SER A 560 2.60 -6.01 7.87
CA SER A 560 1.40 -5.44 7.24
C SER A 560 1.66 -4.07 6.63
N VAL A 561 2.78 -3.42 6.98
CA VAL A 561 3.30 -2.17 6.41
C VAL A 561 4.82 -2.22 6.33
N GLY A 562 5.40 -1.70 5.27
CA GLY A 562 6.84 -1.86 4.99
C GLY A 562 7.19 -3.30 4.57
N GLY A 563 8.46 -3.66 4.57
CA GLY A 563 8.96 -5.01 4.28
C GLY A 563 8.80 -5.46 2.81
N PRO A 564 9.01 -6.74 2.53
CA PRO A 564 9.47 -7.76 3.48
C PRO A 564 10.86 -7.46 4.03
N TYR A 565 11.19 -7.96 5.23
CA TYR A 565 12.54 -7.95 5.79
C TYR A 565 13.10 -9.37 5.71
N LEU A 566 14.10 -9.58 4.85
CA LEU A 566 14.61 -10.92 4.52
C LEU A 566 15.97 -11.24 5.18
N ASN A 567 16.58 -10.29 5.87
CA ASN A 567 17.88 -10.42 6.52
C ASN A 567 17.96 -11.48 7.62
N THR A 568 16.84 -11.80 8.27
CA THR A 568 16.77 -12.80 9.34
C THR A 568 16.26 -14.17 8.88
N VAL A 569 15.85 -14.30 7.60
CA VAL A 569 15.29 -15.53 7.04
C VAL A 569 16.37 -16.59 6.92
N ARG A 570 16.05 -17.82 7.39
CA ARG A 570 16.91 -18.99 7.33
C ARG A 570 16.28 -20.10 6.51
N ILE A 571 17.10 -20.78 5.72
CA ILE A 571 16.70 -22.00 4.99
C ILE A 571 17.32 -23.19 5.72
N GLN A 572 16.52 -24.25 5.97
CA GLN A 572 16.93 -25.49 6.64
C GLN A 572 17.42 -26.54 5.67
#